data_345c54fa36689ca3ce10830c98309fd2
#
_entry.id   345c54fa36689ca3ce10830c98309fd2
#
_cell.length_a   1.000
_cell.length_b   1.000
_cell.length_c   1.000
_cell.angle_alpha   90.00
_cell.angle_beta   90.00
_cell.angle_gamma   90.00
#
_symmetry.space_group_name_H-M   'P 1'
#
loop_
_entity.id
_entity.type
_entity.pdbx_description
1 polymer ?
#
loop_
_entity_poly.entity_id
_entity_poly.type
_entity_poly.pdbx_seq_one_letter_code
_entity_poly.pdbx_strand_id
1 'polypeptide(L)'
;MILNISLFLTSIILGIMIFFSFVVAPVAFSSLNKENYSVFIRKIFPYYYLINFFLSLVVFLFFIYLNMFGIKFYLISLTAILFLISNFLLMPLINKFSDQNLHKKFKNSHLLSVILNFIQMFCFCLLYTSDAADDALS
;
A
#
# COMPACT_ATOMS: atom_id res chain seq x y z
N MET A 1 -24.85 5.58 2.07
CA MET A 1 -24.34 4.52 2.97
C MET A 1 -23.10 3.85 2.38
N ILE A 2 -23.16 3.21 1.21
CA ILE A 2 -21.99 2.48 0.64
C ILE A 2 -20.82 3.43 0.32
N LEU A 3 -21.09 4.62 -0.18
CA LEU A 3 -20.05 5.63 -0.44
C LEU A 3 -19.31 6.03 0.85
N ASN A 4 -20.02 6.19 1.96
CA ASN A 4 -19.41 6.50 3.26
C ASN A 4 -18.57 5.32 3.78
N ILE A 5 -18.96 4.08 3.50
CA ILE A 5 -18.17 2.89 3.83
C ILE A 5 -16.90 2.86 2.97
N SER A 6 -16.96 3.17 1.68
CA SER A 6 -15.77 3.22 0.83
C SER A 6 -14.80 4.33 1.27
N LEU A 7 -15.31 5.50 1.64
CA LEU A 7 -14.52 6.59 2.22
C LEU A 7 -13.83 6.15 3.54
N PHE A 8 -14.56 5.48 4.42
CA PHE A 8 -14.03 4.96 5.67
C PHE A 8 -12.94 3.91 5.44
N LEU A 9 -13.15 2.96 4.52
CA LEU A 9 -12.14 1.96 4.16
C LEU A 9 -10.90 2.60 3.53
N THR A 10 -11.07 3.59 2.65
CA THR A 10 -9.97 4.35 2.06
C THR A 10 -9.13 5.06 3.12
N SER A 11 -9.77 5.64 4.14
CA SER A 11 -9.06 6.29 5.25
C SER A 11 -8.32 5.27 6.13
N ILE A 12 -8.87 4.07 6.33
CA ILE A 12 -8.17 2.97 7.03
C ILE A 12 -6.92 2.55 6.26
N ILE A 13 -7.03 2.31 4.95
CA ILE A 13 -5.88 1.94 4.11
C ILE A 13 -4.79 3.01 4.21
N LEU A 14 -5.14 4.27 4.04
CA LEU A 14 -4.21 5.38 4.13
C LEU A 14 -3.56 5.47 5.52
N GLY A 15 -4.33 5.28 6.58
CA GLY A 15 -3.83 5.26 7.96
C GLY A 15 -2.84 4.11 8.20
N ILE A 16 -3.13 2.90 7.71
CA ILE A 16 -2.23 1.74 7.78
C ILE A 16 -0.92 2.06 7.04
N MET A 17 -0.99 2.62 5.83
CA MET A 17 0.17 2.94 5.02
C MET A 17 1.06 3.99 5.70
N ILE A 18 0.47 5.06 6.21
CA ILE A 18 1.18 6.13 6.93
C ILE A 18 1.84 5.57 8.20
N PHE A 19 1.08 4.86 9.02
CA PHE A 19 1.59 4.30 10.28
C PHE A 19 2.73 3.30 10.02
N PHE A 20 2.57 2.42 9.05
CA PHE A 20 3.60 1.45 8.70
C PHE A 20 4.88 2.14 8.18
N SER A 21 4.74 3.11 7.28
CA SER A 21 5.88 3.76 6.61
C SER A 21 6.65 4.70 7.53
N PHE A 22 5.96 5.43 8.40
CA PHE A 22 6.58 6.47 9.24
C PHE A 22 6.83 6.05 10.69
N VAL A 23 6.19 4.97 11.16
CA VAL A 23 6.36 4.49 12.53
C VAL A 23 6.95 3.08 12.55
N VAL A 24 6.24 2.08 12.00
CA VAL A 24 6.64 0.68 12.14
C VAL A 24 8.00 0.41 11.51
N ALA A 25 8.20 0.78 10.26
CA ALA A 25 9.45 0.50 9.54
C ALA A 25 10.66 1.25 10.14
N PRO A 26 10.60 2.58 10.44
CA PRO A 26 11.70 3.28 11.08
C PRO A 26 12.01 2.80 12.50
N VAL A 27 10.98 2.51 13.32
CA VAL A 27 11.18 2.01 14.69
C VAL A 27 11.81 0.63 14.66
N ALA A 28 11.34 -0.28 13.81
CA ALA A 28 11.96 -1.59 13.65
C ALA A 28 13.42 -1.48 13.19
N PHE A 29 13.71 -0.59 12.23
CA PHE A 29 15.07 -0.36 11.74
C PHE A 29 16.03 0.17 12.83
N SER A 30 15.55 1.07 13.69
CA SER A 30 16.37 1.68 14.75
C SER A 30 16.52 0.80 15.99
N SER A 31 15.54 -0.09 16.24
CA SER A 31 15.47 -0.88 17.49
C SER A 31 15.99 -2.30 17.35
N LEU A 32 16.02 -2.85 16.15
CA LEU A 32 16.43 -4.23 15.88
C LEU A 32 17.84 -4.27 15.27
N ASN A 33 18.62 -5.31 15.63
CA ASN A 33 19.85 -5.59 14.89
C ASN A 33 19.52 -6.04 13.47
N LYS A 34 20.53 -6.01 12.57
CA LYS A 34 20.37 -6.29 11.15
C LYS A 34 19.68 -7.63 10.85
N GLU A 35 20.01 -8.66 11.61
CA GLU A 35 19.46 -10.00 11.44
C GLU A 35 17.98 -10.04 11.82
N ASN A 36 17.64 -9.60 13.04
CA ASN A 36 16.27 -9.56 13.54
C ASN A 36 15.38 -8.62 12.71
N TYR A 37 15.92 -7.49 12.26
CA TYR A 37 15.22 -6.58 11.34
C TYR A 37 14.86 -7.28 10.03
N SER A 38 15.81 -8.00 9.42
CA SER A 38 15.56 -8.75 8.18
C SER A 38 14.46 -9.79 8.36
N VAL A 39 14.48 -10.55 9.45
CA VAL A 39 13.43 -11.54 9.77
C VAL A 39 12.09 -10.88 10.00
N PHE A 40 12.04 -9.78 10.75
CA PHE A 40 10.82 -9.04 11.02
C PHE A 40 10.18 -8.51 9.74
N ILE A 41 10.94 -7.83 8.90
CA ILE A 41 10.46 -7.22 7.65
C ILE A 41 9.92 -8.29 6.70
N ARG A 42 10.63 -9.40 6.53
CA ARG A 42 10.18 -10.52 5.66
C ARG A 42 8.86 -11.14 6.11
N LYS A 43 8.56 -11.10 7.41
CA LYS A 43 7.30 -11.61 7.96
C LYS A 43 6.17 -10.60 7.88
N ILE A 44 6.43 -9.32 8.14
CA ILE A 44 5.37 -8.31 8.25
C ILE A 44 4.89 -7.78 6.90
N PHE A 45 5.79 -7.62 5.91
CA PHE A 45 5.43 -7.03 4.62
C PHE A 45 4.36 -7.79 3.83
N PRO A 46 4.36 -9.14 3.78
CA PRO A 46 3.26 -9.87 3.12
C PRO A 46 1.90 -9.54 3.71
N TYR A 47 1.79 -9.45 5.05
CA TYR A 47 0.54 -9.04 5.71
C TYR A 47 0.17 -7.60 5.37
N TYR A 48 1.14 -6.68 5.40
CA TYR A 48 0.93 -5.29 5.03
C TYR A 48 0.34 -5.16 3.61
N TYR A 49 0.95 -5.79 2.62
CA TYR A 49 0.49 -5.72 1.24
C TYR A 49 -0.86 -6.43 1.03
N LEU A 50 -1.06 -7.61 1.62
CA LEU A 50 -2.29 -8.37 1.46
C LEU A 50 -3.48 -7.71 2.15
N ILE A 51 -3.31 -7.18 3.36
CA ILE A 51 -4.39 -6.44 4.05
C ILE A 51 -4.82 -5.24 3.23
N ASN A 52 -3.87 -4.41 2.77
CA ASN A 52 -4.17 -3.25 1.94
C ASN A 52 -4.79 -3.65 0.59
N PHE A 53 -4.34 -4.75 -0.01
CA PHE A 53 -4.94 -5.30 -1.23
C PHE A 53 -6.40 -5.71 -1.01
N PHE A 54 -6.69 -6.49 0.02
CA PHE A 54 -8.07 -6.94 0.28
C PHE A 54 -9.01 -5.79 0.62
N LEU A 55 -8.56 -4.80 1.40
CA LEU A 55 -9.35 -3.60 1.65
C LEU A 55 -9.60 -2.81 0.35
N SER A 56 -8.58 -2.65 -0.49
CA SER A 56 -8.72 -2.01 -1.82
C SER A 56 -9.67 -2.77 -2.73
N LEU A 57 -9.64 -4.10 -2.68
CA LEU A 57 -10.56 -4.96 -3.44
C LEU A 57 -12.02 -4.74 -3.01
N VAL A 58 -12.28 -4.59 -1.72
CA VAL A 58 -13.64 -4.30 -1.23
C VAL A 58 -14.13 -2.94 -1.75
N VAL A 59 -13.29 -1.90 -1.70
CA VAL A 59 -13.62 -0.57 -2.25
C VAL A 59 -13.85 -0.65 -3.76
N PHE A 60 -13.03 -1.39 -4.48
CA PHE A 60 -13.18 -1.62 -5.92
C PHE A 60 -14.51 -2.29 -6.26
N LEU A 61 -14.91 -3.32 -5.49
CA LEU A 61 -16.20 -3.99 -5.68
C LEU A 61 -17.39 -3.06 -5.38
N PHE A 62 -17.27 -2.15 -4.42
CA PHE A 62 -18.28 -1.14 -4.17
C PHE A 62 -18.43 -0.18 -5.35
N PHE A 63 -17.34 0.23 -6.00
CA PHE A 63 -17.42 1.10 -7.19
C PHE A 63 -18.06 0.38 -8.38
N ILE A 64 -17.81 -0.92 -8.56
CA ILE A 64 -18.54 -1.73 -9.56
C ILE A 64 -20.04 -1.76 -9.24
N TYR A 65 -20.38 -2.06 -7.99
CA TYR A 65 -21.79 -2.15 -7.57
C TYR A 65 -22.55 -0.84 -7.75
N LEU A 66 -21.89 0.30 -7.54
CA LEU A 66 -22.45 1.63 -7.70
C LEU A 66 -22.38 2.16 -9.16
N ASN A 67 -21.83 1.36 -10.10
CA ASN A 67 -21.56 1.76 -11.49
C ASN A 67 -20.70 3.05 -11.61
N MET A 68 -19.76 3.25 -10.71
CA MET A 68 -18.88 4.41 -10.64
C MET A 68 -17.57 4.17 -11.41
N PHE A 69 -17.62 4.23 -12.74
CA PHE A 69 -16.47 3.96 -13.64
C PHE A 69 -15.70 5.24 -14.02
N GLY A 70 -15.43 6.11 -13.07
CA GLY A 70 -14.63 7.32 -13.25
C GLY A 70 -13.17 7.16 -12.86
N ILE A 71 -12.46 8.29 -12.69
CA ILE A 71 -11.05 8.33 -12.29
C ILE A 71 -10.79 7.55 -11.01
N LYS A 72 -11.72 7.56 -10.06
CA LYS A 72 -11.62 6.82 -8.78
C LYS A 72 -11.52 5.32 -8.98
N PHE A 73 -12.30 4.78 -9.93
CA PHE A 73 -12.26 3.36 -10.28
C PHE A 73 -10.88 2.95 -10.82
N TYR A 74 -10.28 3.79 -11.66
CA TYR A 74 -8.93 3.52 -12.17
C TYR A 74 -7.86 3.66 -11.10
N LEU A 75 -7.98 4.64 -10.21
CA LEU A 75 -7.04 4.82 -9.10
C LEU A 75 -7.05 3.62 -8.13
N ILE A 76 -8.24 3.15 -7.72
CA ILE A 76 -8.32 1.98 -6.82
C ILE A 76 -7.84 0.70 -7.50
N SER A 77 -8.14 0.53 -8.79
CA SER A 77 -7.65 -0.61 -9.57
C SER A 77 -6.13 -0.62 -9.65
N LEU A 78 -5.54 0.54 -9.98
CA LEU A 78 -4.08 0.69 -10.05
C LEU A 78 -3.41 0.36 -8.70
N THR A 79 -3.92 0.93 -7.60
CA THR A 79 -3.35 0.69 -6.27
C THR A 79 -3.47 -0.77 -5.84
N ALA A 80 -4.59 -1.44 -6.11
CA ALA A 80 -4.77 -2.85 -5.83
C ALA A 80 -3.77 -3.73 -6.60
N ILE A 81 -3.56 -3.45 -7.89
CA ILE A 81 -2.57 -4.15 -8.72
C ILE A 81 -1.16 -3.91 -8.18
N LEU A 82 -0.83 -2.68 -7.80
CA LEU A 82 0.49 -2.34 -7.25
C LEU A 82 0.77 -3.06 -5.92
N PHE A 83 -0.22 -3.30 -5.06
CA PHE A 83 -0.03 -4.11 -3.86
C PHE A 83 0.31 -5.57 -4.20
N LEU A 84 -0.33 -6.15 -5.21
CA LEU A 84 0.00 -7.50 -5.67
C LEU A 84 1.41 -7.57 -6.26
N ILE A 85 1.78 -6.61 -7.12
CA ILE A 85 3.12 -6.52 -7.70
C ILE A 85 4.17 -6.38 -6.59
N SER A 86 3.93 -5.52 -5.61
CA SER A 86 4.84 -5.34 -4.48
C SER A 86 5.02 -6.62 -3.66
N ASN A 87 3.92 -7.34 -3.40
CA ASN A 87 3.97 -8.56 -2.60
C ASN A 87 4.61 -9.74 -3.34
N PHE A 88 4.23 -9.99 -4.59
CA PHE A 88 4.59 -11.22 -5.30
C PHE A 88 5.82 -11.10 -6.21
N LEU A 89 6.17 -9.90 -6.63
CA LEU A 89 7.32 -9.66 -7.50
C LEU A 89 8.43 -8.89 -6.78
N LEU A 90 8.10 -7.74 -6.20
CA LEU A 90 9.12 -6.82 -5.69
C LEU A 90 9.73 -7.31 -4.38
N MET A 91 8.94 -7.77 -3.42
CA MET A 91 9.43 -8.30 -2.15
C MET A 91 10.35 -9.52 -2.31
N PRO A 92 9.99 -10.57 -3.07
CA PRO A 92 10.89 -11.69 -3.32
C PRO A 92 12.19 -11.27 -3.98
N LEU A 93 12.14 -10.28 -4.90
CA LEU A 93 13.31 -9.76 -5.59
C LEU A 93 14.25 -9.01 -4.62
N ILE A 94 13.71 -8.16 -3.76
CA ILE A 94 14.46 -7.44 -2.72
C ILE A 94 15.14 -8.44 -1.76
N ASN A 95 14.39 -9.45 -1.31
CA ASN A 95 14.91 -10.49 -0.43
C ASN A 95 16.05 -11.28 -1.09
N LYS A 96 15.87 -11.67 -2.37
CA LYS A 96 16.91 -12.35 -3.15
C LYS A 96 18.19 -11.50 -3.26
N PHE A 97 18.08 -10.21 -3.57
CA PHE A 97 19.25 -9.35 -3.67
C PHE A 97 19.94 -9.12 -2.32
N SER A 98 19.17 -9.07 -1.24
CA SER A 98 19.71 -9.04 0.12
C SER A 98 20.49 -10.31 0.47
N ASP A 99 19.94 -11.49 0.18
CA ASP A 99 20.57 -12.77 0.46
C ASP A 99 21.86 -13.01 -0.37
N GLN A 100 21.88 -12.50 -1.59
CA GLN A 100 23.05 -12.56 -2.48
C GLN A 100 24.08 -11.45 -2.24
N ASN A 101 23.90 -10.60 -1.21
CA ASN A 101 24.74 -9.44 -0.92
C ASN A 101 24.95 -8.49 -2.12
N LEU A 102 23.97 -8.38 -3.00
CA LEU A 102 23.97 -7.50 -4.16
C LEU A 102 23.51 -6.09 -3.78
N HIS A 103 24.33 -5.36 -3.02
CA HIS A 103 23.97 -4.08 -2.38
C HIS A 103 23.37 -3.05 -3.33
N LYS A 104 23.92 -2.88 -4.54
CA LYS A 104 23.41 -1.91 -5.54
C LYS A 104 22.01 -2.30 -6.03
N LYS A 105 21.80 -3.59 -6.36
CA LYS A 105 20.49 -4.10 -6.80
C LYS A 105 19.46 -4.04 -5.68
N PHE A 106 19.84 -4.42 -4.47
CA PHE A 106 19.01 -4.28 -3.28
C PHE A 106 18.56 -2.84 -3.06
N LYS A 107 19.51 -1.88 -3.04
CA LYS A 107 19.20 -0.45 -2.84
C LYS A 107 18.23 0.07 -3.90
N ASN A 108 18.43 -0.25 -5.16
CA ASN A 108 17.56 0.20 -6.25
C ASN A 108 16.16 -0.40 -6.15
N SER A 109 16.05 -1.70 -5.88
CA SER A 109 14.76 -2.38 -5.73
C SER A 109 14.00 -1.91 -4.49
N HIS A 110 14.72 -1.66 -3.39
CA HIS A 110 14.14 -1.08 -2.18
C HIS A 110 13.66 0.35 -2.43
N LEU A 111 14.45 1.19 -3.09
CA LEU A 111 14.02 2.54 -3.48
C LEU A 111 12.76 2.50 -4.36
N LEU A 112 12.70 1.58 -5.32
CA LEU A 112 11.50 1.39 -6.14
C LEU A 112 10.28 1.05 -5.29
N SER A 113 10.42 0.16 -4.29
CA SER A 113 9.30 -0.18 -3.40
C SER A 113 8.82 1.02 -2.58
N VAL A 114 9.74 1.86 -2.13
CA VAL A 114 9.42 3.10 -1.40
C VAL A 114 8.66 4.08 -2.32
N ILE A 115 9.15 4.29 -3.54
CA ILE A 115 8.51 5.18 -4.53
C ILE A 115 7.08 4.67 -4.84
N LEU A 116 6.90 3.38 -5.10
CA LEU A 116 5.59 2.80 -5.36
C LEU A 116 4.63 2.98 -4.17
N ASN A 117 5.13 2.80 -2.95
CA ASN A 117 4.34 3.02 -1.75
C ASN A 117 3.89 4.49 -1.61
N PHE A 118 4.75 5.46 -1.91
CA PHE A 118 4.37 6.88 -1.93
C PHE A 118 3.36 7.21 -3.03
N ILE A 119 3.51 6.63 -4.23
CA ILE A 119 2.53 6.78 -5.32
C ILE A 119 1.16 6.25 -4.87
N GLN A 120 1.12 5.07 -4.26
CA GLN A 120 -0.12 4.49 -3.73
C GLN A 120 -0.73 5.39 -2.64
N MET A 121 0.06 5.89 -1.69
CA MET A 121 -0.42 6.83 -0.67
C MET A 121 -1.03 8.08 -1.30
N PHE A 122 -0.38 8.65 -2.31
CA PHE A 122 -0.89 9.81 -3.05
C PHE A 122 -2.21 9.49 -3.76
N CYS A 123 -2.33 8.32 -4.41
CA CYS A 123 -3.59 7.86 -5.02
C CYS A 123 -4.73 7.75 -3.97
N PHE A 124 -4.43 7.22 -2.78
CA PHE A 124 -5.43 7.13 -1.71
C PHE A 124 -5.79 8.51 -1.12
N CYS A 125 -4.85 9.45 -1.05
CA CYS A 125 -5.16 10.83 -0.69
C CYS A 125 -6.13 11.47 -1.70
N LEU A 126 -5.89 11.26 -3.01
CA LEU A 126 -6.80 11.76 -4.06
C LEU A 126 -8.18 11.10 -3.98
N LEU A 127 -8.24 9.79 -3.75
CA LEU A 127 -9.51 9.07 -3.55
C LEU A 127 -10.27 9.65 -2.36
N TYR A 128 -9.62 9.80 -1.22
CA TYR A 128 -10.21 10.32 0.00
C TYR A 128 -10.76 11.75 -0.19
N THR A 129 -9.97 12.66 -0.74
CA THR A 129 -10.38 14.06 -0.95
C THR A 129 -11.50 14.19 -1.98
N SER A 130 -11.48 13.40 -3.04
CA SER A 130 -12.51 13.38 -4.06
C SER A 130 -13.83 12.81 -3.54
N ASP A 131 -13.82 11.75 -2.74
CA ASP A 131 -15.00 11.19 -2.10
C ASP A 131 -15.61 12.15 -1.07
N ALA A 132 -14.78 12.80 -0.26
CA ALA A 132 -15.23 13.79 0.71
C ALA A 132 -15.84 15.04 0.03
N ALA A 133 -15.31 15.47 -1.11
CA ALA A 133 -15.86 16.58 -1.89
C ALA A 133 -17.22 16.24 -2.49
N ASP A 134 -17.39 15.02 -3.03
CA ASP A 134 -18.66 14.56 -3.61
C ASP A 134 -19.75 14.43 -2.53
N ASP A 135 -19.39 13.96 -1.33
CA ASP A 135 -20.30 13.84 -0.18
C ASP A 135 -20.74 15.22 0.34
N ALA A 136 -19.85 16.21 0.33
CA ALA A 136 -20.14 17.60 0.73
C ALA A 136 -21.05 18.34 -0.28
N LEU A 137 -21.05 17.95 -1.57
CA LEU A 137 -21.86 18.55 -2.63
C LEU A 137 -23.22 17.86 -2.80
N SER A 138 -23.41 16.69 -2.24
CA SER A 138 -24.67 15.95 -2.24
C SER A 138 -25.57 16.36 -1.08
#